data_913e388d977661b11027327b986422d0
#
_entry.id   913e388d977661b11027327b986422d0
#
_cell.length_a   1.000
_cell.length_b   1.000
_cell.length_c   1.000
_cell.angle_alpha   90.00
_cell.angle_beta   90.00
_cell.angle_gamma   90.00
#
_symmetry.space_group_name_H-M   'P 1'
#
loop_
_entity.id
_entity.type
_entity.pdbx_description
1 polymer ?
#
loop_
_entity_poly.entity_id
_entity_poly.type
_entity_poly.pdbx_seq_one_letter_code
_entity_poly.pdbx_strand_id
1 'polypeptide(L)'
;MGQAEWARDLARQLLEKSLPRRWSHTQGVAARAETLAPILGKEADLLTASAWLHDIGYAPELVDTGFHPLDGARYLRDVHQADDQLARLVAHHSCAVYEATERGLLEVLNTEFDRERPELVEALTYCDMTTSPDGLVLDVDARLAEIHSRYGPEHLVSRSITNATPCITSAVRAIQAALTDVRSGGAS
;
A
#
# COMPACT_ATOMS: atom_id res chain seq x y z
N MET A 1 -12.34 17.27 10.08
CA MET A 1 -12.21 16.15 9.13
C MET A 1 -10.94 15.41 9.50
N GLY A 2 -11.02 14.12 9.80
CA GLY A 2 -9.84 13.31 10.12
C GLY A 2 -8.96 13.08 8.88
N GLN A 3 -7.70 12.66 9.10
CA GLN A 3 -6.77 12.41 7.99
C GLN A 3 -7.27 11.30 7.07
N ALA A 4 -7.80 10.20 7.63
CA ALA A 4 -8.36 9.09 6.85
C ALA A 4 -9.62 9.49 6.05
N GLU A 5 -10.46 10.39 6.57
CA GLU A 5 -11.64 10.88 5.86
C GLU A 5 -11.26 11.73 4.63
N TRP A 6 -10.30 12.66 4.80
CA TRP A 6 -9.74 13.44 3.71
C TRP A 6 -9.09 12.52 2.65
N ALA A 7 -8.29 11.54 3.08
CA ALA A 7 -7.63 10.58 2.20
C ALA A 7 -8.62 9.77 1.35
N ARG A 8 -9.71 9.31 1.98
CA ARG A 8 -10.82 8.62 1.29
C ARG A 8 -11.43 9.49 0.18
N ASP A 9 -11.73 10.73 0.50
CA ASP A 9 -12.39 11.63 -0.44
C ASP A 9 -11.46 11.99 -1.61
N LEU A 10 -10.17 12.17 -1.36
CA LEU A 10 -9.17 12.37 -2.40
C LEU A 10 -9.00 11.13 -3.29
N ALA A 11 -8.85 9.95 -2.71
CA ALA A 11 -8.75 8.69 -3.45
C ALA A 11 -10.00 8.45 -4.31
N ARG A 12 -11.19 8.74 -3.79
CA ARG A 12 -12.44 8.63 -4.54
C ARG A 12 -12.45 9.55 -5.76
N GLN A 13 -12.04 10.81 -5.61
CA GLN A 13 -11.97 11.77 -6.72
C GLN A 13 -11.06 11.27 -7.85
N LEU A 14 -9.92 10.69 -7.50
CA LEU A 14 -8.91 10.25 -8.45
C LEU A 14 -9.24 8.89 -9.11
N LEU A 15 -9.83 7.96 -8.36
CA LEU A 15 -9.92 6.56 -8.79
C LEU A 15 -11.33 6.09 -9.18
N GLU A 16 -12.39 6.60 -8.53
CA GLU A 16 -13.73 6.01 -8.65
C GLU A 16 -14.24 5.95 -10.10
N LYS A 17 -14.08 7.03 -10.85
CA LYS A 17 -14.57 7.12 -12.24
C LYS A 17 -13.58 6.57 -13.25
N SER A 18 -12.29 6.89 -13.07
CA SER A 18 -11.23 6.57 -14.03
C SER A 18 -10.76 5.12 -13.94
N LEU A 19 -10.75 4.56 -12.72
CA LEU A 19 -10.21 3.24 -12.40
C LEU A 19 -11.11 2.48 -11.39
N PRO A 20 -12.36 2.13 -11.73
CA PRO A 20 -13.35 1.62 -10.79
C PRO A 20 -12.91 0.33 -10.08
N ARG A 21 -12.16 -0.55 -10.76
CA ARG A 21 -11.63 -1.76 -10.13
C ARG A 21 -10.52 -1.44 -9.12
N ARG A 22 -9.68 -0.44 -9.42
CA ARG A 22 -8.67 0.07 -8.49
C ARG A 22 -9.34 0.72 -7.28
N TRP A 23 -10.40 1.45 -7.49
CA TRP A 23 -11.21 2.01 -6.41
C TRP A 23 -11.78 0.92 -5.49
N SER A 24 -12.33 -0.17 -6.05
CA SER A 24 -12.79 -1.32 -5.26
C SER A 24 -11.66 -1.93 -4.42
N HIS A 25 -10.48 -2.12 -5.01
CA HIS A 25 -9.29 -2.58 -4.30
C HIS A 25 -8.93 -1.65 -3.14
N THR A 26 -8.81 -0.36 -3.40
CA THR A 26 -8.46 0.67 -2.41
C THR A 26 -9.44 0.70 -1.24
N GLN A 27 -10.74 0.55 -1.50
CA GLN A 27 -11.76 0.42 -0.44
C GLN A 27 -11.50 -0.82 0.44
N GLY A 28 -11.18 -1.96 -0.16
CA GLY A 28 -10.86 -3.18 0.57
C GLY A 28 -9.58 -3.05 1.41
N VAL A 29 -8.54 -2.40 0.87
CA VAL A 29 -7.28 -2.14 1.60
C VAL A 29 -7.51 -1.23 2.80
N ALA A 30 -8.29 -0.16 2.64
CA ALA A 30 -8.64 0.74 3.74
C ALA A 30 -9.48 0.04 4.83
N ALA A 31 -10.49 -0.74 4.44
CA ALA A 31 -11.27 -1.54 5.39
C ALA A 31 -10.38 -2.54 6.14
N ARG A 32 -9.38 -3.11 5.47
CA ARG A 32 -8.38 -3.98 6.11
C ARG A 32 -7.53 -3.22 7.12
N ALA A 33 -7.09 -1.99 6.79
CA ALA A 33 -6.31 -1.14 7.68
C ALA A 33 -7.06 -0.81 8.98
N GLU A 34 -8.35 -0.53 8.90
CA GLU A 34 -9.20 -0.28 10.07
C GLU A 34 -9.19 -1.46 11.07
N THR A 35 -9.07 -2.70 10.58
CA THR A 35 -8.99 -3.90 11.45
C THR A 35 -7.71 -3.98 12.26
N LEU A 36 -6.68 -3.19 11.92
CA LEU A 36 -5.38 -3.16 12.60
C LEU A 36 -5.33 -2.13 13.76
N ALA A 37 -6.39 -1.37 13.99
CA ALA A 37 -6.44 -0.40 15.09
C ALA A 37 -6.03 -0.98 16.47
N PRO A 38 -6.40 -2.23 16.84
CA PRO A 38 -6.00 -2.81 18.12
C PRO A 38 -4.48 -2.99 18.31
N ILE A 39 -3.71 -3.15 17.21
CA ILE A 39 -2.25 -3.29 17.28
C ILE A 39 -1.50 -1.99 17.02
N LEU A 40 -2.12 -1.02 16.37
CA LEU A 40 -1.48 0.24 15.96
C LEU A 40 -1.81 1.44 16.88
N GLY A 41 -2.91 1.35 17.63
CA GLY A 41 -3.31 2.42 18.55
C GLY A 41 -3.46 3.77 17.82
N LYS A 42 -2.68 4.76 18.25
CA LYS A 42 -2.73 6.13 17.68
C LYS A 42 -2.32 6.23 16.22
N GLU A 43 -1.60 5.26 15.69
CA GLU A 43 -1.14 5.25 14.30
C GLU A 43 -2.20 4.68 13.33
N ALA A 44 -3.35 4.22 13.83
CA ALA A 44 -4.39 3.61 13.01
C ALA A 44 -4.99 4.58 11.97
N ASP A 45 -5.15 5.87 12.31
CA ASP A 45 -5.66 6.88 11.37
C ASP A 45 -4.66 7.16 10.23
N LEU A 46 -3.36 7.24 10.54
CA LEU A 46 -2.30 7.37 9.54
C LEU A 46 -2.25 6.16 8.61
N LEU A 47 -2.32 4.93 9.14
CA LEU A 47 -2.35 3.73 8.32
C LEU A 47 -3.58 3.70 7.41
N THR A 48 -4.76 4.03 7.94
CA THR A 48 -6.00 4.05 7.16
C THR A 48 -5.93 5.10 6.04
N ALA A 49 -5.38 6.29 6.33
CA ALA A 49 -5.14 7.31 5.31
C ALA A 49 -4.16 6.82 4.23
N SER A 50 -3.07 6.17 4.63
CA SER A 50 -2.11 5.59 3.69
C SER A 50 -2.74 4.50 2.82
N ALA A 51 -3.60 3.67 3.40
CA ALA A 51 -4.35 2.63 2.69
C ALA A 51 -5.29 3.22 1.62
N TRP A 52 -5.97 4.33 1.91
CA TRP A 52 -6.76 5.05 0.92
C TRP A 52 -5.93 5.62 -0.23
N LEU A 53 -4.68 6.02 0.02
CA LEU A 53 -3.86 6.79 -0.91
C LEU A 53 -2.75 5.99 -1.59
N HIS A 54 -2.50 4.71 -1.20
CA HIS A 54 -1.35 3.96 -1.68
C HIS A 54 -1.30 3.82 -3.21
N ASP A 55 -2.44 3.73 -3.84
CA ASP A 55 -2.60 3.46 -5.28
C ASP A 55 -3.01 4.68 -6.12
N ILE A 56 -3.09 5.90 -5.54
CA ILE A 56 -3.54 7.08 -6.30
C ILE A 56 -2.65 7.42 -7.49
N GLY A 57 -1.36 7.07 -7.44
CA GLY A 57 -0.43 7.30 -8.54
C GLY A 57 -0.76 6.53 -9.83
N TYR A 58 -1.75 5.63 -9.82
CA TYR A 58 -2.32 5.05 -11.04
C TYR A 58 -3.33 5.97 -11.74
N ALA A 59 -3.82 7.03 -11.07
CA ALA A 59 -4.75 7.97 -11.69
C ALA A 59 -4.11 8.59 -12.95
N PRO A 60 -4.80 8.59 -14.10
CA PRO A 60 -4.20 9.01 -15.38
C PRO A 60 -3.55 10.39 -15.34
N GLU A 61 -4.11 11.30 -14.55
CA GLU A 61 -3.62 12.66 -14.36
C GLU A 61 -2.36 12.75 -13.49
N LEU A 62 -1.99 11.69 -12.76
CA LEU A 62 -0.81 11.67 -11.88
C LEU A 62 0.36 10.89 -12.47
N VAL A 63 0.16 10.14 -13.54
CA VAL A 63 1.21 9.31 -14.15
C VAL A 63 2.29 10.19 -14.76
N ASP A 64 3.50 10.17 -14.18
CA ASP A 64 4.70 10.84 -14.65
C ASP A 64 5.80 9.82 -14.97
N THR A 65 6.23 9.05 -13.98
CA THR A 65 7.28 8.04 -14.14
C THR A 65 6.76 6.66 -14.57
N GLY A 66 5.45 6.43 -14.41
CA GLY A 66 4.80 5.15 -14.55
C GLY A 66 5.07 4.20 -13.37
N PHE A 67 5.65 4.73 -12.28
CA PHE A 67 5.85 4.05 -11.01
C PHE A 67 4.93 4.68 -9.95
N HIS A 68 3.75 4.09 -9.80
CA HIS A 68 2.65 4.68 -9.01
C HIS A 68 3.01 5.04 -7.56
N PRO A 69 3.90 4.29 -6.82
CA PRO A 69 4.27 4.71 -5.48
C PRO A 69 4.97 6.07 -5.46
N LEU A 70 5.87 6.32 -6.41
CA LEU A 70 6.58 7.59 -6.55
C LEU A 70 5.66 8.71 -7.03
N ASP A 71 4.87 8.45 -8.07
CA ASP A 71 3.97 9.44 -8.67
C ASP A 71 2.90 9.89 -7.65
N GLY A 72 2.33 8.94 -6.90
CA GLY A 72 1.37 9.23 -5.83
C GLY A 72 1.98 10.00 -4.66
N ALA A 73 3.18 9.59 -4.19
CA ALA A 73 3.86 10.26 -3.08
C ALA A 73 4.26 11.70 -3.43
N ARG A 74 4.76 11.94 -4.65
CA ARG A 74 5.05 13.29 -5.14
C ARG A 74 3.81 14.16 -5.16
N TYR A 75 2.69 13.66 -5.65
CA TYR A 75 1.43 14.37 -5.67
C TYR A 75 0.96 14.77 -4.26
N LEU A 76 1.07 13.86 -3.29
CA LEU A 76 0.75 14.15 -1.90
C LEU A 76 1.66 15.23 -1.30
N ARG A 77 2.97 15.14 -1.53
CA ARG A 77 3.95 16.11 -1.03
C ARG A 77 3.79 17.47 -1.71
N ASP A 78 3.79 17.52 -3.04
CA ASP A 78 4.00 18.74 -3.80
C ASP A 78 2.68 19.52 -4.03
N VAL A 79 1.54 18.83 -4.14
CA VAL A 79 0.23 19.45 -4.40
C VAL A 79 -0.57 19.60 -3.11
N HIS A 80 -0.62 18.58 -2.27
CA HIS A 80 -1.42 18.60 -1.06
C HIS A 80 -0.65 19.03 0.20
N GLN A 81 0.70 19.09 0.14
CA GLN A 81 1.55 19.36 1.30
C GLN A 81 1.17 18.43 2.47
N ALA A 82 0.88 17.18 2.13
CA ALA A 82 0.49 16.17 3.09
C ALA A 82 1.63 15.88 4.08
N ASP A 83 1.27 15.27 5.20
CA ASP A 83 2.24 14.83 6.19
C ASP A 83 3.33 13.95 5.57
N ASP A 84 4.58 14.18 5.95
CA ASP A 84 5.74 13.46 5.41
C ASP A 84 5.65 11.96 5.64
N GLN A 85 5.13 11.52 6.78
CA GLN A 85 4.99 10.09 7.09
C GLN A 85 4.00 9.43 6.12
N LEU A 86 2.90 10.12 5.81
CA LEU A 86 1.90 9.66 4.84
C LEU A 86 2.52 9.50 3.45
N ALA A 87 3.25 10.51 2.98
CA ALA A 87 3.91 10.47 1.67
C ALA A 87 4.96 9.34 1.59
N ARG A 88 5.74 9.14 2.66
CA ARG A 88 6.74 8.07 2.76
C ARG A 88 6.10 6.68 2.76
N LEU A 89 4.98 6.49 3.46
CA LEU A 89 4.24 5.23 3.45
C LEU A 89 3.72 4.90 2.05
N VAL A 90 3.18 5.89 1.34
CA VAL A 90 2.74 5.72 -0.06
C VAL A 90 3.92 5.42 -0.97
N ALA A 91 5.06 6.11 -0.82
CA ALA A 91 6.27 5.89 -1.63
C ALA A 91 6.86 4.47 -1.48
N HIS A 92 6.78 3.90 -0.28
CA HIS A 92 7.46 2.63 0.05
C HIS A 92 6.52 1.45 0.32
N HIS A 93 5.21 1.57 0.01
CA HIS A 93 4.26 0.49 0.26
C HIS A 93 4.61 -0.79 -0.54
N SER A 94 4.18 -1.92 -0.01
CA SER A 94 4.25 -3.24 -0.67
C SER A 94 5.63 -3.58 -1.25
N CYS A 95 6.69 -3.26 -0.49
CA CYS A 95 8.08 -3.51 -0.88
C CYS A 95 8.47 -2.83 -2.22
N ALA A 96 7.99 -1.62 -2.46
CA ALA A 96 8.15 -0.83 -3.69
C ALA A 96 9.59 -0.73 -4.23
N VAL A 97 10.60 -0.88 -3.37
CA VAL A 97 12.03 -0.83 -3.75
C VAL A 97 12.40 -1.87 -4.81
N TYR A 98 11.73 -3.01 -4.86
CA TYR A 98 12.01 -4.03 -5.87
C TYR A 98 11.51 -3.60 -7.25
N GLU A 99 10.33 -3.01 -7.35
CA GLU A 99 9.83 -2.45 -8.60
C GLU A 99 10.63 -1.20 -9.01
N ALA A 100 10.99 -0.35 -8.05
CA ALA A 100 11.86 0.80 -8.29
C ALA A 100 13.21 0.36 -8.89
N THR A 101 13.78 -0.76 -8.40
CA THR A 101 15.04 -1.33 -8.95
C THR A 101 14.85 -1.76 -10.40
N GLU A 102 13.81 -2.52 -10.71
CA GLU A 102 13.51 -2.97 -12.08
C GLU A 102 13.27 -1.80 -13.06
N ARG A 103 12.79 -0.68 -12.55
CA ARG A 103 12.53 0.56 -13.33
C ARG A 103 13.72 1.50 -13.40
N GLY A 104 14.80 1.24 -12.66
CA GLY A 104 15.95 2.17 -12.54
C GLY A 104 15.63 3.44 -11.73
N LEU A 105 14.62 3.38 -10.87
CA LEU A 105 14.14 4.52 -10.06
C LEU A 105 14.51 4.41 -8.57
N LEU A 106 15.28 3.40 -8.17
CA LEU A 106 15.60 3.16 -6.76
C LEU A 106 16.33 4.34 -6.09
N GLU A 107 17.30 4.94 -6.79
CA GLU A 107 18.05 6.09 -6.28
C GLU A 107 17.13 7.30 -6.10
N VAL A 108 16.27 7.57 -7.07
CA VAL A 108 15.29 8.66 -7.03
C VAL A 108 14.33 8.46 -5.86
N LEU A 109 13.76 7.27 -5.73
CA LEU A 109 12.86 6.93 -4.63
C LEU A 109 13.49 7.18 -3.26
N ASN A 110 14.71 6.65 -3.04
CA ASN A 110 15.39 6.75 -1.74
C ASN A 110 15.93 8.16 -1.46
N THR A 111 16.16 8.98 -2.49
CA THR A 111 16.58 10.38 -2.30
C THR A 111 15.42 11.29 -1.96
N GLU A 112 14.25 11.03 -2.54
CA GLU A 112 13.07 11.89 -2.32
C GLU A 112 12.26 11.50 -1.09
N PHE A 113 12.24 10.22 -0.73
CA PHE A 113 11.41 9.71 0.37
C PHE A 113 12.21 8.75 1.24
N ASP A 114 12.47 9.15 2.48
CA ASP A 114 13.01 8.25 3.49
C ASP A 114 12.04 7.10 3.78
N ARG A 115 12.58 5.96 4.21
CA ARG A 115 11.73 4.86 4.67
C ARG A 115 11.05 5.23 5.98
N GLU A 116 9.78 4.88 6.09
CA GLU A 116 9.02 5.02 7.33
C GLU A 116 9.29 3.81 8.25
N ARG A 117 8.79 3.88 9.47
CA ARG A 117 8.95 2.82 10.48
C ARG A 117 8.49 1.47 9.94
N PRO A 118 9.28 0.40 10.16
CA PRO A 118 8.98 -0.92 9.61
C PRO A 118 7.57 -1.41 9.92
N GLU A 119 7.07 -1.18 11.14
CA GLU A 119 5.76 -1.65 11.58
C GLU A 119 4.60 -1.07 10.75
N LEU A 120 4.71 0.18 10.33
CA LEU A 120 3.69 0.84 9.49
C LEU A 120 3.80 0.38 8.03
N VAL A 121 5.02 0.21 7.52
CA VAL A 121 5.25 -0.30 6.16
C VAL A 121 4.76 -1.75 6.05
N GLU A 122 5.04 -2.59 7.04
CA GLU A 122 4.54 -3.97 7.11
C GLU A 122 3.03 -4.03 7.22
N ALA A 123 2.41 -3.15 8.02
CA ALA A 123 0.97 -3.06 8.16
C ALA A 123 0.29 -2.68 6.83
N LEU A 124 0.82 -1.69 6.10
CA LEU A 124 0.28 -1.29 4.80
C LEU A 124 0.49 -2.40 3.76
N THR A 125 1.66 -3.04 3.74
CA THR A 125 1.94 -4.20 2.89
C THR A 125 0.98 -5.36 3.16
N TYR A 126 0.70 -5.65 4.43
CA TYR A 126 -0.29 -6.66 4.81
C TYR A 126 -1.68 -6.30 4.25
N CYS A 127 -2.12 -5.07 4.42
CA CYS A 127 -3.45 -4.65 3.96
C CYS A 127 -3.59 -4.79 2.44
N ASP A 128 -2.62 -4.30 1.66
CA ASP A 128 -2.63 -4.39 0.20
C ASP A 128 -2.51 -5.83 -0.29
N MET A 129 -1.51 -6.57 0.22
CA MET A 129 -1.18 -7.91 -0.27
C MET A 129 -2.07 -9.03 0.27
N THR A 130 -3.07 -8.68 1.08
CA THR A 130 -4.16 -9.58 1.49
C THR A 130 -5.54 -9.09 1.04
N THR A 131 -5.57 -8.20 0.02
CA THR A 131 -6.78 -7.68 -0.60
C THR A 131 -6.76 -7.95 -2.11
N SER A 132 -7.85 -8.50 -2.65
CA SER A 132 -7.98 -8.76 -4.10
C SER A 132 -8.18 -7.47 -4.91
N PRO A 133 -8.04 -7.49 -6.25
CA PRO A 133 -8.36 -6.36 -7.10
C PRO A 133 -9.81 -5.87 -6.99
N ASP A 134 -10.71 -6.71 -6.51
CA ASP A 134 -12.13 -6.41 -6.34
C ASP A 134 -12.48 -6.03 -4.89
N GLY A 135 -11.45 -5.81 -4.04
CA GLY A 135 -11.61 -5.34 -2.65
C GLY A 135 -11.95 -6.44 -1.63
N LEU A 136 -11.88 -7.71 -2.01
CA LEU A 136 -12.18 -8.83 -1.12
C LEU A 136 -10.92 -9.31 -0.39
N VAL A 137 -11.11 -9.85 0.82
CA VAL A 137 -10.02 -10.47 1.56
C VAL A 137 -9.49 -11.69 0.81
N LEU A 138 -8.17 -11.79 0.71
CA LEU A 138 -7.48 -12.83 -0.02
C LEU A 138 -6.24 -13.27 0.78
N ASP A 139 -5.85 -14.54 0.62
CA ASP A 139 -4.57 -15.02 1.11
C ASP A 139 -3.40 -14.46 0.28
N VAL A 140 -2.24 -14.24 0.92
CA VAL A 140 -1.09 -13.63 0.26
C VAL A 140 -0.58 -14.46 -0.92
N ASP A 141 -0.58 -15.79 -0.81
CA ASP A 141 -0.11 -16.65 -1.89
C ASP A 141 -1.07 -16.59 -3.09
N ALA A 142 -2.38 -16.55 -2.83
CA ALA A 142 -3.39 -16.35 -3.85
C ALA A 142 -3.28 -14.95 -4.50
N ARG A 143 -2.94 -13.91 -3.72
CA ARG A 143 -2.69 -12.56 -4.25
C ARG A 143 -1.47 -12.51 -5.17
N LEU A 144 -0.36 -13.13 -4.76
CA LEU A 144 0.84 -13.24 -5.58
C LEU A 144 0.56 -13.99 -6.89
N ALA A 145 -0.15 -15.11 -6.81
CA ALA A 145 -0.56 -15.88 -8.00
C ALA A 145 -1.46 -15.07 -8.95
N GLU A 146 -2.40 -14.27 -8.42
CA GLU A 146 -3.25 -13.37 -9.23
C GLU A 146 -2.41 -12.33 -9.96
N ILE A 147 -1.44 -11.71 -9.31
CA ILE A 147 -0.56 -10.71 -9.94
C ILE A 147 0.22 -11.36 -11.10
N HIS A 148 0.84 -12.50 -10.88
CA HIS A 148 1.58 -13.22 -11.91
C HIS A 148 0.68 -13.64 -13.09
N SER A 149 -0.54 -14.08 -12.81
CA SER A 149 -1.52 -14.43 -13.84
C SER A 149 -1.93 -13.23 -14.70
N ARG A 150 -2.09 -12.07 -14.07
CA ARG A 150 -2.52 -10.83 -14.76
C ARG A 150 -1.44 -10.25 -15.67
N TYR A 151 -0.20 -10.25 -15.24
CA TYR A 151 0.90 -9.61 -15.97
C TYR A 151 1.71 -10.56 -16.84
N GLY A 152 1.74 -11.85 -16.50
CA GLY A 152 2.61 -12.84 -17.15
C GLY A 152 4.07 -12.79 -16.66
N PRO A 153 4.86 -13.88 -16.89
CA PRO A 153 6.15 -14.07 -16.24
C PRO A 153 7.23 -13.06 -16.68
N GLU A 154 7.18 -12.62 -17.93
CA GLU A 154 8.18 -11.72 -18.50
C GLU A 154 7.93 -10.24 -18.20
N HIS A 155 6.79 -9.92 -17.63
CA HIS A 155 6.45 -8.53 -17.32
C HIS A 155 7.26 -8.01 -16.14
N LEU A 156 7.69 -6.73 -16.21
CA LEU A 156 8.46 -6.07 -15.15
C LEU A 156 7.83 -6.25 -13.77
N VAL A 157 6.52 -6.06 -13.66
CA VAL A 157 5.80 -6.23 -12.38
C VAL A 157 5.92 -7.67 -11.86
N SER A 158 5.81 -8.69 -12.71
CA SER A 158 5.97 -10.08 -12.24
C SER A 158 7.38 -10.37 -11.75
N ARG A 159 8.42 -9.85 -12.41
CA ARG A 159 9.80 -9.98 -11.93
C ARG A 159 10.01 -9.28 -10.59
N SER A 160 9.53 -8.04 -10.46
CA SER A 160 9.65 -7.30 -9.21
C SER A 160 8.90 -7.97 -8.05
N ILE A 161 7.70 -8.50 -8.29
CA ILE A 161 6.92 -9.25 -7.29
C ILE A 161 7.62 -10.56 -6.90
N THR A 162 8.23 -11.28 -7.85
CA THR A 162 9.05 -12.46 -7.53
C THR A 162 10.17 -12.10 -6.55
N ASN A 163 10.91 -11.03 -6.84
CA ASN A 163 12.00 -10.55 -5.99
C ASN A 163 11.49 -10.00 -4.63
N ALA A 164 10.31 -9.39 -4.60
CA ALA A 164 9.69 -8.83 -3.41
C ALA A 164 9.00 -9.89 -2.52
N THR A 165 8.71 -11.08 -3.03
CA THR A 165 7.95 -12.14 -2.32
C THR A 165 8.46 -12.40 -0.90
N PRO A 166 9.78 -12.54 -0.62
CA PRO A 166 10.25 -12.73 0.75
C PRO A 166 9.92 -11.56 1.68
N CYS A 167 10.04 -10.32 1.18
CA CYS A 167 9.69 -9.11 1.91
C CYS A 167 8.19 -9.06 2.22
N ILE A 168 7.35 -9.29 1.21
CA ILE A 168 5.89 -9.28 1.32
C ILE A 168 5.41 -10.36 2.31
N THR A 169 5.88 -11.59 2.16
CA THR A 169 5.46 -12.69 3.04
C THR A 169 5.93 -12.51 4.47
N SER A 170 7.11 -11.92 4.69
CA SER A 170 7.60 -11.56 6.02
C SER A 170 6.68 -10.53 6.69
N ALA A 171 6.33 -9.45 5.98
CA ALA A 171 5.43 -8.40 6.47
C ALA A 171 4.06 -8.98 6.85
N VAL A 172 3.48 -9.82 5.98
CA VAL A 172 2.18 -10.45 6.24
C VAL A 172 2.23 -11.33 7.49
N ARG A 173 3.27 -12.14 7.65
CA ARG A 173 3.45 -13.00 8.83
C ARG A 173 3.62 -12.20 10.12
N ALA A 174 4.38 -11.10 10.09
CA ALA A 174 4.59 -10.23 11.25
C ALA A 174 3.26 -9.67 11.76
N ILE A 175 2.41 -9.15 10.87
CA ILE A 175 1.10 -8.60 11.24
C ILE A 175 0.14 -9.70 11.71
N GLN A 176 0.12 -10.86 11.06
CA GLN A 176 -0.69 -12.01 11.51
C GLN A 176 -0.33 -12.47 12.92
N ALA A 177 0.97 -12.51 13.24
CA ALA A 177 1.44 -12.85 14.59
C ALA A 177 0.97 -11.80 15.61
N ALA A 178 1.15 -10.51 15.33
CA ALA A 178 0.70 -9.42 16.21
C ALA A 178 -0.82 -9.46 16.47
N LEU A 179 -1.62 -9.75 15.45
CA LEU A 179 -3.08 -9.91 15.59
C LEU A 179 -3.45 -11.12 16.46
N THR A 180 -2.68 -12.20 16.39
CA THR A 180 -2.90 -13.41 17.20
C THR A 180 -2.59 -13.12 18.67
N ASP A 181 -1.50 -12.41 18.95
CA ASP A 181 -1.07 -12.07 20.32
C ASP A 181 -2.11 -11.20 21.02
N VAL A 182 -2.68 -10.18 20.34
CA VAL A 182 -3.73 -9.33 20.90
C VAL A 182 -5.00 -10.14 21.23
N ARG A 183 -5.39 -11.09 20.36
CA ARG A 183 -6.56 -11.95 20.60
C ARG A 183 -6.35 -12.87 21.79
N SER A 184 -5.16 -13.40 21.96
CA SER A 184 -4.80 -14.31 23.05
C SER A 184 -4.64 -13.59 24.39
N GLY A 185 -4.10 -12.36 24.40
CA GLY A 185 -3.91 -11.54 25.60
C GLY A 185 -5.19 -10.91 26.16
N GLY A 186 -6.24 -10.77 25.34
CA GLY A 186 -7.55 -10.25 25.74
C GLY A 186 -8.48 -11.29 26.38
N ALA A 187 -8.06 -12.54 26.49
CA ALA A 187 -8.84 -13.65 27.06
C ALA A 187 -8.49 -13.97 28.53
N SER A 188 -7.76 -13.08 29.23
CA SER A 188 -7.33 -13.27 30.63
C SER A 188 -8.09 -12.40 31.60
#